data_a285aad9f0e27ba8767e4ad7e50edf4a
#
_entry.id   a285aad9f0e27ba8767e4ad7e50edf4a
#
_cell.length_a   1.000
_cell.length_b   1.000
_cell.length_c   1.000
_cell.angle_alpha   90.00
_cell.angle_beta   90.00
_cell.angle_gamma   90.00
#
_symmetry.space_group_name_H-M   'P 1'
#
loop_
_entity.id
_entity.type
_entity.pdbx_description
1 polymer ?
#
loop_
_entity_poly.entity_id
_entity_poly.type
_entity_poly.pdbx_seq_one_letter_code
_entity_poly.pdbx_strand_id
1 'polypeptide(L)'
;ILEVDPETGKMLVRKAALAVDVGKALNPALVEGQMTGGLLQGLATVLYEDMRFDEAGRLLNPNFTDYKIPTAHDIPDEVVPIIVEVPQPDGPFGARGMGEHTMIPAAPAPAISTGFVRSELSSRRLTRA
;
A
#
# COMPACT_ATOMS: atom_id res chain seq x y z
N ILE A 1 -5.71 -8.83 -0.66
CA ILE A 1 -5.36 -10.15 -1.18
C ILE A 1 -4.11 -9.99 -2.01
N LEU A 2 -3.06 -10.68 -1.60
CA LEU A 2 -1.76 -10.67 -2.26
C LEU A 2 -1.50 -12.06 -2.86
N GLU A 3 -1.08 -12.08 -4.11
CA GLU A 3 -0.58 -13.27 -4.80
C GLU A 3 0.94 -13.16 -4.94
N VAL A 4 1.65 -14.20 -4.58
CA VAL A 4 3.11 -14.27 -4.68
C VAL A 4 3.50 -15.47 -5.51
N ASP A 5 4.23 -15.24 -6.58
CA ASP A 5 4.86 -16.31 -7.36
C ASP A 5 6.07 -16.85 -6.58
N PRO A 6 6.05 -18.13 -6.14
CA PRO A 6 7.11 -18.68 -5.32
C PRO A 6 8.43 -18.92 -6.10
N GLU A 7 8.38 -18.96 -7.43
CA GLU A 7 9.57 -19.18 -8.26
C GLU A 7 10.31 -17.86 -8.53
N THR A 8 9.58 -16.81 -8.83
CA THR A 8 10.14 -15.50 -9.22
C THR A 8 10.14 -14.47 -8.09
N GLY A 9 9.33 -14.69 -7.05
CA GLY A 9 9.09 -13.71 -5.99
C GLY A 9 8.19 -12.54 -6.44
N LYS A 10 7.63 -12.58 -7.64
CA LYS A 10 6.75 -11.52 -8.15
C LYS A 10 5.50 -11.45 -7.28
N MET A 11 5.16 -10.24 -6.85
CA MET A 11 3.96 -9.94 -6.06
C MET A 11 2.92 -9.23 -6.92
N LEU A 12 1.65 -9.66 -6.78
CA LEU A 12 0.49 -9.03 -7.40
C LEU A 12 -0.55 -8.76 -6.33
N VAL A 13 -0.97 -7.51 -6.20
CA VAL A 13 -2.06 -7.14 -5.29
C VAL A 13 -3.38 -7.27 -6.04
N ARG A 14 -4.13 -8.32 -5.76
CA ARG A 14 -5.44 -8.57 -6.39
C ARG A 14 -6.53 -7.71 -5.81
N LYS A 15 -6.53 -7.55 -4.49
CA LYS A 15 -7.55 -6.74 -3.80
C LYS A 15 -6.93 -6.04 -2.60
N ALA A 16 -7.27 -4.77 -2.44
CA ALA A 16 -6.93 -3.99 -1.27
C ALA A 16 -8.19 -3.32 -0.70
N ALA A 17 -8.43 -3.47 0.59
CA ALA A 17 -9.48 -2.77 1.32
C ALA A 17 -8.83 -1.86 2.37
N LEU A 18 -9.31 -0.64 2.45
CA LEU A 18 -8.81 0.38 3.37
C LEU A 18 -10.00 1.03 4.09
N ALA A 19 -10.05 0.89 5.41
CA ALA A 19 -11.03 1.55 6.26
C ALA A 19 -10.39 2.74 6.99
N VAL A 20 -11.01 3.91 6.89
CA VAL A 20 -10.50 5.14 7.52
C VAL A 20 -11.62 5.90 8.20
N ASP A 21 -11.42 6.27 9.46
CA ASP A 21 -12.29 7.21 10.17
C ASP A 21 -11.94 8.65 9.77
N VAL A 22 -12.88 9.29 9.11
CA VAL A 22 -12.75 10.66 8.59
C VAL A 22 -13.54 11.70 9.41
N GLY A 23 -14.05 11.28 10.57
CA GLY A 23 -15.03 12.07 11.29
C GLY A 23 -16.33 12.15 10.47
N LYS A 24 -16.74 13.34 10.05
CA LYS A 24 -17.83 13.53 9.08
C LYS A 24 -17.25 13.66 7.67
N ALA A 25 -17.67 12.80 6.75
CA ALA A 25 -17.30 12.90 5.34
C ALA A 25 -18.06 14.06 4.67
N LEU A 26 -17.43 15.24 4.57
CA LEU A 26 -18.05 16.41 3.96
C LEU A 26 -18.22 16.26 2.45
N ASN A 27 -17.30 15.55 1.82
CA ASN A 27 -17.38 15.17 0.41
C ASN A 27 -16.89 13.72 0.23
N PRO A 28 -17.78 12.72 0.26
CA PRO A 28 -17.41 11.32 0.18
C PRO A 28 -16.58 10.96 -1.06
N ALA A 29 -16.91 11.53 -2.23
CA ALA A 29 -16.18 11.24 -3.47
C ALA A 29 -14.71 11.69 -3.41
N LEU A 30 -14.43 12.85 -2.81
CA LEU A 30 -13.06 13.30 -2.58
C LEU A 30 -12.34 12.46 -1.53
N VAL A 31 -13.03 12.02 -0.49
CA VAL A 31 -12.51 11.11 0.53
C VAL A 31 -12.08 9.79 -0.11
N GLU A 32 -12.93 9.17 -0.91
CA GLU A 32 -12.61 7.93 -1.63
C GLU A 32 -11.41 8.11 -2.57
N GLY A 33 -11.33 9.25 -3.27
CA GLY A 33 -10.20 9.59 -4.12
C GLY A 33 -8.88 9.67 -3.33
N GLN A 34 -8.89 10.32 -2.16
CA GLN A 34 -7.73 10.38 -1.27
C GLN A 34 -7.36 9.00 -0.71
N MET A 35 -8.35 8.19 -0.33
CA MET A 35 -8.12 6.83 0.17
C MET A 35 -7.43 5.96 -0.88
N THR A 36 -7.95 5.97 -2.10
CA THR A 36 -7.39 5.20 -3.21
C THR A 36 -5.99 5.68 -3.58
N GLY A 37 -5.81 6.99 -3.73
CA GLY A 37 -4.52 7.58 -4.07
C GLY A 37 -3.45 7.32 -3.02
N GLY A 38 -3.76 7.49 -1.73
CA GLY A 38 -2.83 7.23 -0.65
C GLY A 38 -2.48 5.75 -0.50
N LEU A 39 -3.46 4.85 -0.68
CA LEU A 39 -3.19 3.40 -0.73
C LEU A 39 -2.18 3.06 -1.83
N LEU A 40 -2.37 3.58 -3.03
CA LEU A 40 -1.47 3.33 -4.17
C LEU A 40 -0.09 3.92 -3.93
N GLN A 41 0.00 5.11 -3.35
CA GLN A 41 1.26 5.73 -2.96
C GLN A 41 2.01 4.84 -1.95
N GLY A 42 1.33 4.28 -0.95
CA GLY A 42 1.95 3.38 0.01
C GLY A 42 2.36 2.03 -0.60
N LEU A 43 1.59 1.47 -1.52
CA LEU A 43 1.98 0.26 -2.25
C LEU A 43 3.18 0.51 -3.16
N ALA A 44 3.28 1.70 -3.76
CA ALA A 44 4.41 2.11 -4.58
C ALA A 44 5.74 2.02 -3.83
N THR A 45 5.79 2.51 -2.61
CA THR A 45 7.02 2.51 -1.78
C THR A 45 7.52 1.11 -1.43
N VAL A 46 6.65 0.09 -1.51
CA VAL A 46 7.00 -1.30 -1.16
C VAL A 46 7.31 -2.15 -2.38
N LEU A 47 6.60 -1.92 -3.48
CA LEU A 47 6.63 -2.81 -4.63
C LEU A 47 7.49 -2.29 -5.78
N TYR A 48 7.72 -0.97 -5.86
CA TYR A 48 8.32 -0.34 -7.03
C TYR A 48 9.44 0.64 -6.71
N GLU A 49 9.22 1.54 -5.76
CA GLU A 49 10.13 2.65 -5.49
C GLU A 49 11.33 2.19 -4.66
N ASP A 50 12.53 2.26 -5.25
CA ASP A 50 13.78 1.87 -4.62
C ASP A 50 14.89 2.88 -4.97
N MET A 51 15.28 3.70 -3.99
CA MET A 51 16.38 4.65 -4.13
C MET A 51 17.71 3.95 -3.82
N ARG A 52 18.54 3.74 -4.84
CA ARG A 52 19.84 3.08 -4.73
C ARG A 52 20.97 4.08 -4.69
N PHE A 53 21.83 3.95 -3.70
CA PHE A 53 22.99 4.82 -3.51
C PHE A 53 24.30 4.02 -3.64
N ASP A 54 25.36 4.67 -4.15
CA ASP A 54 26.71 4.11 -4.10
C ASP A 54 27.36 4.34 -2.72
N GLU A 55 28.58 3.81 -2.55
CA GLU A 55 29.35 3.95 -1.30
C GLU A 55 29.68 5.42 -0.95
N ALA A 56 29.68 6.31 -1.92
CA ALA A 56 29.90 7.74 -1.74
C ALA A 56 28.59 8.53 -1.50
N GLY A 57 27.45 7.85 -1.38
CA GLY A 57 26.13 8.45 -1.15
C GLY A 57 25.50 9.09 -2.40
N ARG A 58 25.98 8.79 -3.61
CA ARG A 58 25.38 9.30 -4.85
C ARG A 58 24.24 8.42 -5.29
N LEU A 59 23.11 9.03 -5.66
CA LEU A 59 21.94 8.32 -6.17
C LEU A 59 22.27 7.71 -7.53
N LEU A 60 22.08 6.37 -7.66
CA LEU A 60 22.40 5.61 -8.86
C LEU A 60 21.26 5.62 -9.88
N ASN A 61 20.03 5.85 -9.44
CA ASN A 61 18.82 5.82 -10.28
C ASN A 61 18.01 7.12 -10.20
N PRO A 62 18.58 8.29 -10.61
CA PRO A 62 17.97 9.61 -10.44
C PRO A 62 16.92 9.98 -11.51
N ASN A 63 16.42 9.01 -12.26
CA ASN A 63 15.49 9.26 -13.35
C ASN A 63 14.42 8.16 -13.43
N PHE A 64 13.29 8.43 -14.11
CA PHE A 64 12.16 7.50 -14.23
C PHE A 64 12.41 6.27 -15.13
N THR A 65 13.55 6.18 -15.79
CA THR A 65 13.96 4.95 -16.47
C THR A 65 14.32 3.87 -15.46
N ASP A 66 14.99 4.24 -14.38
CA ASP A 66 15.53 3.34 -13.38
C ASP A 66 14.80 3.40 -12.04
N TYR A 67 14.33 4.59 -11.64
CA TYR A 67 13.44 4.76 -10.49
C TYR A 67 11.99 4.54 -10.93
N LYS A 68 11.42 3.40 -10.55
CA LYS A 68 10.08 3.00 -10.99
C LYS A 68 9.01 3.56 -10.07
N ILE A 69 8.03 4.21 -10.67
CA ILE A 69 6.74 4.51 -10.03
C ILE A 69 5.65 3.67 -10.71
N PRO A 70 4.61 3.25 -9.96
CA PRO A 70 3.54 2.45 -10.53
C PRO A 70 2.77 3.23 -11.60
N THR A 71 2.30 2.49 -12.58
CA THR A 71 1.42 2.98 -13.64
C THR A 71 -0.02 2.54 -13.39
N ALA A 72 -0.94 2.94 -14.26
CA ALA A 72 -2.33 2.48 -14.20
C ALA A 72 -2.50 0.96 -14.35
N HIS A 73 -1.48 0.26 -14.87
CA HIS A 73 -1.49 -1.20 -15.00
C HIS A 73 -1.05 -1.93 -13.72
N ASP A 74 -0.51 -1.20 -12.77
CA ASP A 74 0.01 -1.75 -11.51
C ASP A 74 -0.98 -1.58 -10.34
N ILE A 75 -2.15 -0.98 -10.64
CA ILE A 75 -3.24 -0.81 -9.67
C ILE A 75 -3.82 -2.19 -9.31
N PRO A 76 -4.15 -2.45 -8.03
CA PRO A 76 -4.88 -3.66 -7.66
C PRO A 76 -6.15 -3.86 -8.49
N ASP A 77 -6.48 -5.11 -8.83
CA ASP A 77 -7.69 -5.43 -9.61
C ASP A 77 -8.96 -4.90 -8.94
N GLU A 78 -8.96 -4.82 -7.61
CA GLU A 78 -10.05 -4.26 -6.81
C GLU A 78 -9.50 -3.42 -5.65
N VAL A 79 -9.94 -2.16 -5.57
CA VAL A 79 -9.70 -1.27 -4.42
C VAL A 79 -11.03 -0.96 -3.76
N VAL A 80 -11.14 -1.24 -2.46
CA VAL A 80 -12.36 -1.03 -1.66
C VAL A 80 -12.10 0.01 -0.58
N PRO A 81 -12.42 1.30 -0.81
CA PRO A 81 -12.42 2.32 0.23
C PRO A 81 -13.63 2.13 1.15
N ILE A 82 -13.41 2.17 2.46
CA ILE A 82 -14.44 2.05 3.48
C ILE A 82 -14.39 3.30 4.36
N ILE A 83 -15.32 4.22 4.16
CA ILE A 83 -15.44 5.42 4.97
C ILE A 83 -16.10 5.07 6.29
N VAL A 84 -15.41 5.34 7.39
CA VAL A 84 -15.94 5.27 8.74
C VAL A 84 -16.19 6.68 9.23
N GLU A 85 -17.38 6.96 9.75
CA GLU A 85 -17.76 8.28 10.26
C GLU A 85 -17.96 8.22 11.77
N VAL A 86 -16.99 8.74 12.52
CA VAL A 86 -17.11 9.06 13.95
C VAL A 86 -16.88 10.57 14.11
N PRO A 87 -17.94 11.37 14.15
CA PRO A 87 -17.82 12.83 14.15
C PRO A 87 -16.85 13.34 15.22
N GLN A 88 -15.94 14.22 14.82
CA GLN A 88 -14.96 14.84 15.72
C GLN A 88 -15.58 16.08 16.36
N PRO A 89 -15.78 16.13 17.69
CA PRO A 89 -16.44 17.26 18.35
C PRO A 89 -15.76 18.61 18.11
N ASP A 90 -14.43 18.62 18.06
CA ASP A 90 -13.61 19.82 17.86
C ASP A 90 -13.26 20.07 16.38
N GLY A 91 -13.70 19.22 15.48
CA GLY A 91 -13.44 19.34 14.05
C GLY A 91 -14.48 20.20 13.34
N PRO A 92 -14.11 20.89 12.25
CA PRO A 92 -15.05 21.69 11.48
C PRO A 92 -16.16 20.78 10.90
N PHE A 93 -17.40 21.05 11.26
CA PHE A 93 -18.57 20.23 10.91
C PHE A 93 -18.46 18.75 11.32
N GLY A 94 -17.63 18.43 12.31
CA GLY A 94 -17.37 17.07 12.74
C GLY A 94 -16.35 16.30 11.87
N ALA A 95 -15.70 16.95 10.91
CA ALA A 95 -14.74 16.33 10.03
C ALA A 95 -13.36 16.17 10.69
N ARG A 96 -12.59 15.19 10.22
CA ARG A 96 -11.15 15.03 10.46
C ARG A 96 -10.38 15.34 9.19
N GLY A 97 -9.09 15.67 9.34
CA GLY A 97 -8.20 15.81 8.19
C GLY A 97 -8.12 14.50 7.40
N MET A 98 -8.18 14.60 6.08
CA MET A 98 -8.08 13.46 5.17
C MET A 98 -6.97 13.72 4.15
N GLY A 99 -5.87 12.96 4.24
CA GLY A 99 -4.69 13.15 3.40
C GLY A 99 -3.83 11.88 3.33
N GLU A 100 -2.54 12.01 3.52
CA GLU A 100 -1.56 10.93 3.30
C GLU A 100 -1.55 9.81 4.36
N HIS A 101 -2.27 9.94 5.46
CA HIS A 101 -2.34 8.87 6.47
C HIS A 101 -2.87 7.54 5.91
N THR A 102 -3.52 7.58 4.75
CA THR A 102 -4.01 6.40 4.04
C THR A 102 -2.89 5.57 3.39
N MET A 103 -1.71 6.14 3.19
CA MET A 103 -0.53 5.39 2.73
C MET A 103 0.12 4.55 3.85
N ILE A 104 -0.03 4.95 5.10
CA ILE A 104 0.68 4.34 6.24
C ILE A 104 0.44 2.83 6.36
N PRO A 105 -0.80 2.30 6.33
CA PRO A 105 -1.05 0.87 6.45
C PRO A 105 -0.73 0.09 5.17
N ALA A 106 -0.55 0.76 4.04
CA ALA A 106 -0.33 0.10 2.75
C ALA A 106 1.04 -0.59 2.68
N ALA A 107 2.07 -0.05 3.33
CA ALA A 107 3.40 -0.64 3.35
C ALA A 107 3.49 -1.89 4.25
N PRO A 108 3.05 -1.87 5.52
CA PRO A 108 3.14 -3.04 6.38
C PRO A 108 2.23 -4.20 5.98
N ALA A 109 1.10 -3.94 5.31
CA ALA A 109 0.16 -5.00 4.95
C ALA A 109 0.74 -6.07 3.98
N PRO A 110 1.41 -5.72 2.87
CA PRO A 110 2.13 -6.68 2.04
C PRO A 110 3.30 -7.35 2.77
N ALA A 111 4.05 -6.61 3.58
CA ALA A 111 5.18 -7.16 4.33
C ALA A 111 4.76 -8.25 5.32
N ILE A 112 3.68 -8.03 6.05
CA ILE A 112 3.09 -9.04 6.96
C ILE A 112 2.59 -10.24 6.16
N SER A 113 1.90 -10.01 5.04
CA SER A 113 1.36 -11.08 4.19
C SER A 113 2.47 -11.95 3.60
N THR A 114 3.57 -11.36 3.14
CA THR A 114 4.73 -12.10 2.61
C THR A 114 5.52 -12.84 3.69
N GLY A 115 5.59 -12.29 4.91
CA GLY A 115 6.15 -12.97 6.07
C GLY A 115 5.40 -14.26 6.41
N PHE A 116 4.08 -14.25 6.31
CA PHE A 116 3.22 -15.42 6.51
C PHE A 116 3.47 -16.48 5.43
N VAL A 117 3.50 -16.10 4.15
CA VAL A 117 3.78 -17.02 3.02
C VAL A 117 5.17 -17.65 3.17
N ARG A 118 6.18 -16.87 3.57
CA ARG A 118 7.54 -17.36 3.77
C ARG A 118 7.62 -18.39 4.91
N SER A 119 6.89 -18.21 5.99
CA SER A 119 6.84 -19.16 7.09
C SER A 119 6.19 -20.49 6.69
N GLU A 120 5.10 -20.46 5.91
CA GLU A 120 4.44 -21.66 5.39
C GLU A 120 5.31 -22.43 4.40
N LEU A 121 5.99 -21.75 3.48
CA LEU A 121 6.91 -22.37 2.53
C LEU A 121 8.12 -23.02 3.23
N SER A 122 8.63 -22.38 4.28
CA SER A 122 9.70 -22.94 5.11
C SER A 122 9.25 -24.20 5.85
N SER A 123 8.05 -24.20 6.43
CA SER A 123 7.51 -25.36 7.13
C SER A 123 7.26 -26.55 6.20
N ARG A 124 6.80 -26.33 4.97
CA ARG A 124 6.59 -27.38 3.96
C ARG A 124 7.87 -28.02 3.46
N ARG A 125 9.01 -27.32 3.48
CA ARG A 125 10.31 -27.88 3.14
C ARG A 125 10.84 -28.82 4.24
N LEU A 126 10.53 -28.54 5.49
CA LEU A 126 10.93 -29.40 6.64
C LEU A 126 10.13 -30.70 6.73
N THR A 127 8.92 -30.76 6.14
CA THR A 127 8.09 -31.97 6.15
C THR A 127 8.31 -32.90 4.95
N ARG A 128 9.21 -32.55 4.01
CA ARG A 128 9.55 -33.37 2.83
C ARG A 128 10.97 -33.95 2.87
N ALA A 129 11.66 -33.81 3.99
CA ALA A 129 12.95 -34.48 4.28
C ALA A 129 12.73 -35.56 5.33
#